data_6b3cf08aef6f1a415e7e1219ac9d20d5
#
_entry.id   6b3cf08aef6f1a415e7e1219ac9d20d5
#
_cell.length_a   1.000
_cell.length_b   1.000
_cell.length_c   1.000
_cell.angle_alpha   90.00
_cell.angle_beta   90.00
_cell.angle_gamma   90.00
#
_symmetry.space_group_name_H-M   'P 1'
#
loop_
_entity.id
_entity.type
_entity.pdbx_description
1 polymer ?
#
loop_
_entity_poly.entity_id
_entity_poly.type
_entity_poly.pdbx_seq_one_letter_code
_entity_poly.pdbx_strand_id
1 'polypeptide(L)'
;MDKFTQLATHLSQSPTIQDVGNKQRQVAALRPLSADLEGRIMQKLRLEWNYHSNAIEGNALSYGETVTYLMYGLTAKGKTLKDHLDIRGHNEAIFLLLNMVKDERGFSEVDIRELHRIILVEAYYSDAITPDGKPTKRLIQIGQYKEQPNHVITPTGETHYYATPEDVPILMGELMQWFNAEKNNPDIHPSVLAAIFHHRFVAIHPFDDGNGRLGRILMNLILMQHGLPPAIIKLKDRHDYYVSLNNANAGNYDLLVDYVGNSLKDSLDIYLRAANGERVEEIGDIDKEVSLFVRSFGDNKTALIEKSNEVIYTVLQNSIFPFLEVLMRKLESFVPLFTHKSIVLQLVGEKYNIDNNGSNLINALNKYKASSNKRLVENSTFSYGFEGFKKGQKPFDLKIFINFRFEKMQYIIHGGGLGEVSYAYAQLIDPTERLELVEKIVKSVMQQIQAKHTS
;
A
#
# COMPACT_ATOMS: atom_id res chain seq x y z
N MET A 1 -10.04 9.10 44.82
CA MET A 1 -10.18 9.24 43.35
C MET A 1 -8.83 8.84 42.76
N ASP A 2 -8.84 7.93 41.79
CA ASP A 2 -7.60 7.48 41.13
C ASP A 2 -6.93 8.68 40.44
N LYS A 3 -5.58 8.67 40.37
CA LYS A 3 -4.81 9.78 39.76
C LYS A 3 -5.22 10.02 38.29
N PHE A 4 -5.56 8.96 37.55
CA PHE A 4 -5.97 9.07 36.15
C PHE A 4 -7.37 9.66 36.02
N THR A 5 -8.29 9.40 36.95
CA THR A 5 -9.61 10.02 36.99
C THR A 5 -9.50 11.53 37.23
N GLN A 6 -8.67 11.97 38.20
CA GLN A 6 -8.43 13.40 38.45
C GLN A 6 -7.83 14.09 37.23
N LEU A 7 -6.84 13.47 36.62
CA LEU A 7 -6.18 13.95 35.40
C LEU A 7 -7.20 14.07 34.24
N ALA A 8 -8.01 13.02 34.01
CA ALA A 8 -9.00 13.00 32.94
C ALA A 8 -10.06 14.10 33.12
N THR A 9 -10.57 14.29 34.33
CA THR A 9 -11.51 15.37 34.66
C THR A 9 -10.90 16.75 34.37
N HIS A 10 -9.66 16.97 34.76
CA HIS A 10 -8.95 18.22 34.48
C HIS A 10 -8.78 18.47 32.99
N LEU A 11 -8.26 17.50 32.26
CA LEU A 11 -8.01 17.61 30.82
C LEU A 11 -9.31 17.76 29.99
N SER A 12 -10.43 17.29 30.50
CA SER A 12 -11.75 17.46 29.86
C SER A 12 -12.19 18.93 29.80
N GLN A 13 -11.56 19.81 30.57
CA GLN A 13 -11.82 21.25 30.55
C GLN A 13 -10.89 22.02 29.61
N SER A 14 -9.99 21.36 28.90
CA SER A 14 -9.05 22.02 27.99
C SER A 14 -9.77 22.71 26.81
N PRO A 15 -9.23 23.80 26.24
CA PRO A 15 -9.83 24.51 25.12
C PRO A 15 -10.06 23.58 23.91
N THR A 16 -9.13 22.70 23.60
CA THR A 16 -9.25 21.74 22.49
C THR A 16 -10.45 20.82 22.67
N ILE A 17 -10.69 20.33 23.90
CA ILE A 17 -11.82 19.43 24.19
C ILE A 17 -13.14 20.19 24.18
N GLN A 18 -13.18 21.44 24.63
CA GLN A 18 -14.37 22.29 24.49
C GLN A 18 -14.73 22.51 23.01
N ASP A 19 -13.74 22.73 22.13
CA ASP A 19 -13.96 22.85 20.69
C ASP A 19 -14.49 21.55 20.09
N VAL A 20 -13.96 20.39 20.49
CA VAL A 20 -14.50 19.07 20.10
C VAL A 20 -15.96 18.95 20.49
N GLY A 21 -16.32 19.27 21.73
CA GLY A 21 -17.70 19.25 22.22
C GLY A 21 -18.63 20.20 21.44
N ASN A 22 -18.12 21.38 21.05
CA ASN A 22 -18.87 22.31 20.20
C ASN A 22 -19.17 21.72 18.82
N LYS A 23 -18.16 21.15 18.14
CA LYS A 23 -18.32 20.50 16.83
C LYS A 23 -19.21 19.27 16.91
N GLN A 24 -19.09 18.47 17.97
CA GLN A 24 -19.98 17.32 18.20
C GLN A 24 -21.44 17.74 18.28
N ARG A 25 -21.74 18.83 19.01
CA ARG A 25 -23.13 19.38 19.08
C ARG A 25 -23.62 19.86 17.71
N GLN A 26 -22.77 20.50 16.92
CA GLN A 26 -23.10 20.93 15.55
C GLN A 26 -23.44 19.71 14.67
N VAL A 27 -22.61 18.65 14.68
CA VAL A 27 -22.88 17.41 13.92
C VAL A 27 -24.17 16.75 14.42
N ALA A 28 -24.40 16.69 15.74
CA ALA A 28 -25.60 16.11 16.31
C ALA A 28 -26.88 16.85 15.88
N ALA A 29 -26.81 18.17 15.74
CA ALA A 29 -27.94 19.00 15.27
C ALA A 29 -28.31 18.77 13.79
N LEU A 30 -27.40 18.19 13.01
CA LEU A 30 -27.61 17.86 11.58
C LEU A 30 -28.16 16.44 11.39
N ARG A 31 -28.22 15.62 12.44
CA ARG A 31 -28.72 14.23 12.40
C ARG A 31 -30.27 14.19 12.46
N PRO A 32 -30.91 13.19 11.79
CA PRO A 32 -30.30 12.10 11.05
C PRO A 32 -29.81 12.54 9.65
N LEU A 33 -28.60 12.16 9.29
CA LEU A 33 -28.14 12.27 7.92
C LEU A 33 -28.72 11.13 7.06
N SER A 34 -28.74 11.29 5.74
CA SER A 34 -29.13 10.17 4.87
C SER A 34 -28.15 8.99 5.02
N ALA A 35 -28.66 7.76 4.93
CA ALA A 35 -27.84 6.56 5.04
C ALA A 35 -26.71 6.53 3.98
N ASP A 36 -26.96 7.05 2.77
CA ASP A 36 -25.95 7.18 1.72
C ASP A 36 -24.82 8.15 2.13
N LEU A 37 -25.18 9.30 2.70
CA LEU A 37 -24.19 10.29 3.12
C LEU A 37 -23.33 9.78 4.29
N GLU A 38 -23.96 9.19 5.31
CA GLU A 38 -23.22 8.54 6.41
C GLU A 38 -22.32 7.40 5.91
N GLY A 39 -22.81 6.60 4.97
CA GLY A 39 -22.04 5.53 4.36
C GLY A 39 -20.78 6.04 3.66
N ARG A 40 -20.90 7.11 2.86
CA ARG A 40 -19.74 7.74 2.18
C ARG A 40 -18.73 8.34 3.15
N ILE A 41 -19.21 9.06 4.18
CA ILE A 41 -18.33 9.61 5.22
C ILE A 41 -17.56 8.48 5.92
N MET A 42 -18.27 7.44 6.37
CA MET A 42 -17.65 6.32 7.07
C MET A 42 -16.70 5.52 6.16
N GLN A 43 -17.00 5.38 4.88
CA GLN A 43 -16.09 4.75 3.93
C GLN A 43 -14.79 5.53 3.80
N LYS A 44 -14.84 6.86 3.62
CA LYS A 44 -13.65 7.71 3.58
C LYS A 44 -12.84 7.57 4.87
N LEU A 45 -13.46 7.75 6.03
CA LEU A 45 -12.78 7.66 7.32
C LEU A 45 -12.15 6.27 7.52
N ARG A 46 -12.83 5.19 7.13
CA ARG A 46 -12.31 3.81 7.21
C ARG A 46 -11.06 3.61 6.35
N LEU A 47 -11.08 4.10 5.11
CA LEU A 47 -9.95 3.97 4.19
C LEU A 47 -8.73 4.77 4.67
N GLU A 48 -8.92 6.01 5.11
CA GLU A 48 -7.86 6.84 5.69
C GLU A 48 -7.31 6.22 6.98
N TRP A 49 -8.16 5.78 7.89
CA TRP A 49 -7.76 5.14 9.12
C TRP A 49 -6.93 3.89 8.87
N ASN A 50 -7.40 3.01 7.98
CA ASN A 50 -6.68 1.79 7.62
C ASN A 50 -5.29 2.12 7.07
N TYR A 51 -5.21 2.98 6.07
CA TYR A 51 -3.94 3.39 5.46
C TYR A 51 -2.99 3.99 6.49
N HIS A 52 -3.41 5.06 7.18
CA HIS A 52 -2.51 5.79 8.08
C HIS A 52 -2.04 4.94 9.25
N SER A 53 -2.93 4.14 9.86
CA SER A 53 -2.58 3.28 10.98
C SER A 53 -1.54 2.22 10.63
N ASN A 54 -1.61 1.64 9.42
CA ASN A 54 -0.62 0.68 8.97
C ASN A 54 0.68 1.36 8.49
N ALA A 55 0.59 2.48 7.80
CA ALA A 55 1.74 3.22 7.31
C ALA A 55 2.62 3.78 8.46
N ILE A 56 2.04 4.16 9.60
CA ILE A 56 2.76 4.54 10.82
C ILE A 56 3.68 3.40 11.28
N GLU A 57 3.25 2.15 11.16
CA GLU A 57 4.02 0.95 11.52
C GLU A 57 4.95 0.45 10.39
N GLY A 58 5.04 1.20 9.28
CA GLY A 58 5.97 0.90 8.20
C GLY A 58 5.40 0.06 7.07
N ASN A 59 4.08 -0.13 6.99
CA ASN A 59 3.45 -0.77 5.83
C ASN A 59 3.77 0.01 4.56
N ALA A 60 4.16 -0.70 3.52
CA ALA A 60 4.70 -0.11 2.30
C ALA A 60 3.64 0.27 1.25
N LEU A 61 2.35 -0.09 1.45
CA LEU A 61 1.29 0.31 0.53
C LEU A 61 1.05 1.83 0.60
N SER A 62 0.92 2.46 -0.55
CA SER A 62 0.42 3.84 -0.64
C SER A 62 -1.08 3.90 -0.32
N TYR A 63 -1.62 5.10 -0.11
CA TYR A 63 -3.06 5.29 0.09
C TYR A 63 -3.88 4.71 -1.06
N GLY A 64 -3.50 5.01 -2.29
CA GLY A 64 -4.17 4.51 -3.46
C GLY A 64 -4.11 2.98 -3.61
N GLU A 65 -2.97 2.34 -3.32
CA GLU A 65 -2.85 0.88 -3.30
C GLU A 65 -3.72 0.25 -2.21
N THR A 66 -3.80 0.89 -1.03
CA THR A 66 -4.69 0.47 0.05
C THR A 66 -6.15 0.52 -0.36
N VAL A 67 -6.60 1.63 -0.97
CA VAL A 67 -7.96 1.78 -1.51
C VAL A 67 -8.24 0.71 -2.56
N THR A 68 -7.34 0.54 -3.53
CA THR A 68 -7.48 -0.45 -4.59
C THR A 68 -7.60 -1.87 -4.04
N TYR A 69 -6.78 -2.21 -3.06
CA TYR A 69 -6.85 -3.52 -2.43
C TYR A 69 -8.15 -3.74 -1.64
N LEU A 70 -8.58 -2.76 -0.84
CA LEU A 70 -9.77 -2.90 -0.02
C LEU A 70 -11.10 -2.83 -0.80
N MET A 71 -11.14 -2.04 -1.88
CA MET A 71 -12.35 -1.83 -2.65
C MET A 71 -12.52 -2.84 -3.80
N TYR A 72 -11.41 -3.29 -4.39
CA TYR A 72 -11.43 -4.12 -5.60
C TYR A 72 -10.72 -5.46 -5.44
N GLY A 73 -10.07 -5.72 -4.30
CA GLY A 73 -9.33 -6.97 -4.04
C GLY A 73 -8.01 -7.09 -4.83
N LEU A 74 -7.50 -6.00 -5.38
CA LEU A 74 -6.32 -5.99 -6.24
C LEU A 74 -5.06 -5.78 -5.42
N THR A 75 -4.08 -6.68 -5.54
CA THR A 75 -2.79 -6.59 -4.86
C THR A 75 -1.84 -5.64 -5.59
N ALA A 76 -1.05 -4.89 -4.82
CA ALA A 76 -0.03 -3.99 -5.36
C ALA A 76 1.25 -4.76 -5.75
N LYS A 77 1.77 -4.50 -6.96
CA LYS A 77 3.00 -5.13 -7.45
C LYS A 77 4.21 -4.66 -6.63
N GLY A 78 5.09 -5.60 -6.29
CA GLY A 78 6.32 -5.30 -5.54
C GLY A 78 6.13 -5.08 -4.03
N LYS A 79 4.92 -5.25 -3.51
CA LYS A 79 4.62 -5.23 -2.07
C LYS A 79 4.56 -6.65 -1.52
N THR A 80 4.90 -6.80 -0.24
CA THR A 80 4.93 -8.11 0.40
C THR A 80 3.52 -8.62 0.68
N LEU A 81 3.37 -9.94 0.83
CA LEU A 81 2.11 -10.52 1.30
C LEU A 81 1.74 -9.97 2.67
N LYS A 82 2.73 -9.79 3.56
CA LYS A 82 2.52 -9.21 4.90
C LYS A 82 1.88 -7.84 4.83
N ASP A 83 2.35 -6.95 3.93
CA ASP A 83 1.74 -5.62 3.77
C ASP A 83 0.25 -5.70 3.44
N HIS A 84 -0.14 -6.62 2.55
CA HIS A 84 -1.55 -6.83 2.18
C HIS A 84 -2.35 -7.45 3.33
N LEU A 85 -1.78 -8.41 4.07
CA LEU A 85 -2.43 -9.02 5.23
C LEU A 85 -2.65 -8.00 6.34
N ASP A 86 -1.69 -7.13 6.63
CA ASP A 86 -1.82 -6.06 7.62
C ASP A 86 -3.00 -5.12 7.28
N ILE A 87 -3.13 -4.69 6.01
CA ILE A 87 -4.25 -3.87 5.52
C ILE A 87 -5.58 -4.62 5.66
N ARG A 88 -5.64 -5.90 5.28
CA ARG A 88 -6.85 -6.72 5.37
C ARG A 88 -7.27 -6.92 6.82
N GLY A 89 -6.36 -7.37 7.67
CA GLY A 89 -6.64 -7.64 9.07
C GLY A 89 -7.11 -6.38 9.81
N HIS A 90 -6.49 -5.24 9.55
CA HIS A 90 -6.92 -3.97 10.12
C HIS A 90 -8.34 -3.58 9.64
N ASN A 91 -8.67 -3.82 8.37
CA ASN A 91 -10.00 -3.56 7.84
C ASN A 91 -11.07 -4.49 8.45
N GLU A 92 -10.77 -5.76 8.62
CA GLU A 92 -11.65 -6.73 9.27
C GLU A 92 -11.87 -6.36 10.75
N ALA A 93 -10.82 -5.89 11.44
CA ALA A 93 -10.92 -5.39 12.80
C ALA A 93 -11.83 -4.16 12.91
N ILE A 94 -11.79 -3.23 11.94
CA ILE A 94 -12.71 -2.09 11.88
C ILE A 94 -14.16 -2.58 11.72
N PHE A 95 -14.43 -3.57 10.87
CA PHE A 95 -15.80 -4.11 10.73
C PHE A 95 -16.30 -4.79 12.00
N LEU A 96 -15.46 -5.56 12.70
CA LEU A 96 -15.82 -6.12 14.00
C LEU A 96 -16.10 -5.01 14.99
N LEU A 97 -15.26 -3.98 15.05
CA LEU A 97 -15.45 -2.82 15.92
C LEU A 97 -16.80 -2.13 15.68
N LEU A 98 -17.22 -1.94 14.42
CA LEU A 98 -18.54 -1.36 14.09
C LEU A 98 -19.71 -2.18 14.65
N ASN A 99 -19.55 -3.49 14.81
CA ASN A 99 -20.53 -4.32 15.50
C ASN A 99 -20.44 -4.16 17.03
N MET A 100 -19.21 -4.07 17.58
CA MET A 100 -18.98 -3.88 19.02
C MET A 100 -19.49 -2.52 19.53
N VAL A 101 -19.47 -1.49 18.68
CA VAL A 101 -20.05 -0.15 19.03
C VAL A 101 -21.51 -0.23 19.44
N LYS A 102 -22.25 -1.20 18.91
CA LYS A 102 -23.68 -1.42 19.23
C LYS A 102 -23.89 -2.25 20.48
N ASP A 103 -22.83 -2.80 21.07
CA ASP A 103 -22.90 -3.65 22.25
C ASP A 103 -22.76 -2.80 23.51
N GLU A 104 -23.86 -2.69 24.28
CA GLU A 104 -23.90 -1.90 25.50
C GLU A 104 -23.00 -2.44 26.63
N ARG A 105 -22.54 -3.69 26.55
CA ARG A 105 -21.60 -4.26 27.54
C ARG A 105 -20.25 -3.54 27.55
N GLY A 106 -19.88 -2.88 26.46
CA GLY A 106 -18.53 -2.41 26.21
C GLY A 106 -17.65 -3.53 25.68
N PHE A 107 -16.38 -3.51 26.01
CA PHE A 107 -15.42 -4.54 25.59
C PHE A 107 -14.57 -5.05 26.76
N SER A 108 -14.01 -6.22 26.62
CA SER A 108 -13.21 -6.94 27.61
C SER A 108 -11.81 -7.29 27.08
N GLU A 109 -10.95 -7.82 27.94
CA GLU A 109 -9.65 -8.35 27.51
C GLU A 109 -9.76 -9.50 26.49
N VAL A 110 -10.85 -10.25 26.51
CA VAL A 110 -11.11 -11.29 25.50
C VAL A 110 -11.33 -10.64 24.14
N ASP A 111 -12.10 -9.56 24.08
CA ASP A 111 -12.34 -8.81 22.86
C ASP A 111 -11.05 -8.14 22.34
N ILE A 112 -10.21 -7.62 23.23
CA ILE A 112 -8.89 -7.06 22.89
C ILE A 112 -8.01 -8.13 22.22
N ARG A 113 -7.96 -9.34 22.79
CA ARG A 113 -7.18 -10.46 22.23
C ARG A 113 -7.74 -10.95 20.90
N GLU A 114 -9.07 -10.93 20.74
CA GLU A 114 -9.69 -11.28 19.46
C GLU A 114 -9.39 -10.24 18.37
N LEU A 115 -9.51 -8.94 18.68
CA LEU A 115 -9.10 -7.86 17.77
C LEU A 115 -7.62 -7.99 17.37
N HIS A 116 -6.73 -8.35 18.32
CA HIS A 116 -5.32 -8.59 18.02
C HIS A 116 -5.14 -9.76 17.03
N ARG A 117 -5.89 -10.86 17.22
CA ARG A 117 -5.85 -12.01 16.30
C ARG A 117 -6.26 -11.61 14.88
N ILE A 118 -7.29 -10.79 14.77
CA ILE A 118 -7.79 -10.31 13.47
C ILE A 118 -6.81 -9.37 12.80
N ILE A 119 -6.19 -8.44 13.54
CA ILE A 119 -5.24 -7.44 12.99
C ILE A 119 -4.00 -8.12 12.40
N LEU A 120 -3.46 -9.13 13.07
CA LEU A 120 -2.24 -9.82 12.61
C LEU A 120 -2.52 -10.96 11.63
N VAL A 121 -3.77 -11.42 11.53
CA VAL A 121 -4.27 -12.48 10.62
C VAL A 121 -3.67 -13.85 10.91
N GLU A 122 -2.33 -13.97 10.93
CA GLU A 122 -1.59 -15.22 11.15
C GLU A 122 -0.31 -15.00 11.96
N ALA A 123 0.14 -16.04 12.66
CA ALA A 123 1.42 -16.02 13.35
C ALA A 123 2.57 -16.04 12.34
N TYR A 124 3.63 -15.29 12.62
CA TYR A 124 4.80 -15.22 11.73
C TYR A 124 6.10 -15.08 12.52
N TYR A 125 7.22 -15.36 11.85
CA TYR A 125 8.55 -15.19 12.44
C TYR A 125 9.06 -13.77 12.16
N SER A 126 9.49 -13.08 13.23
CA SER A 126 10.19 -11.80 13.17
C SER A 126 11.65 -11.98 13.57
N ASP A 127 12.53 -11.16 13.00
CA ASP A 127 13.92 -11.11 13.43
C ASP A 127 14.00 -10.62 14.87
N ALA A 128 14.86 -11.26 15.64
CA ALA A 128 15.08 -10.97 17.05
C ALA A 128 16.57 -11.11 17.39
N ILE A 129 16.95 -10.63 18.56
CA ILE A 129 18.31 -10.76 19.10
C ILE A 129 18.21 -11.46 20.44
N THR A 130 19.01 -12.52 20.62
CA THR A 130 19.12 -13.23 21.88
C THR A 130 19.79 -12.37 22.96
N PRO A 131 19.66 -12.66 24.27
CA PRO A 131 20.30 -11.92 25.33
C PRO A 131 21.84 -11.81 25.21
N ASP A 132 22.47 -12.79 24.55
CA ASP A 132 23.90 -12.81 24.23
C ASP A 132 24.26 -12.12 22.91
N GLY A 133 23.32 -11.35 22.30
CA GLY A 133 23.53 -10.52 21.14
C GLY A 133 23.51 -11.22 19.78
N LYS A 134 23.10 -12.51 19.71
CA LYS A 134 23.07 -13.25 18.45
C LYS A 134 21.76 -13.06 17.71
N PRO A 135 21.78 -12.93 16.37
CA PRO A 135 20.57 -12.93 15.56
C PRO A 135 19.78 -14.24 15.72
N THR A 136 18.47 -14.11 15.89
CA THR A 136 17.53 -15.23 15.98
C THR A 136 16.20 -14.84 15.33
N LYS A 137 15.26 -15.79 15.28
CA LYS A 137 13.88 -15.54 14.88
C LYS A 137 12.93 -15.87 16.02
N ARG A 138 12.01 -14.98 16.28
CA ARG A 138 10.96 -15.13 17.27
C ARG A 138 9.62 -15.33 16.57
N LEU A 139 8.86 -16.33 17.01
CA LEU A 139 7.48 -16.50 16.58
C LEU A 139 6.60 -15.44 17.27
N ILE A 140 5.95 -14.60 16.47
CA ILE A 140 4.94 -13.66 16.92
C ILE A 140 3.62 -14.40 17.06
N GLN A 141 3.15 -14.53 18.30
CA GLN A 141 1.89 -15.19 18.64
C GLN A 141 0.72 -14.22 18.46
N ILE A 142 -0.44 -14.74 18.03
CA ILE A 142 -1.64 -13.95 17.85
C ILE A 142 -2.66 -14.21 18.96
N GLY A 143 -3.30 -13.14 19.45
CA GLY A 143 -4.34 -13.23 20.46
C GLY A 143 -3.86 -13.68 21.85
N GLN A 144 -2.55 -13.68 22.09
CA GLN A 144 -1.94 -14.05 23.38
C GLN A 144 -1.01 -12.93 23.84
N TYR A 145 -0.99 -12.66 25.14
CA TYR A 145 -0.02 -11.75 25.72
C TYR A 145 1.40 -12.28 25.55
N LYS A 146 2.35 -11.39 25.49
CA LYS A 146 3.76 -11.74 25.32
C LYS A 146 4.29 -12.60 26.46
N GLU A 147 5.13 -13.55 26.11
CA GLU A 147 5.82 -14.44 27.07
C GLU A 147 7.29 -14.03 27.29
N GLN A 148 7.78 -13.11 26.49
CA GLN A 148 9.15 -12.60 26.55
C GLN A 148 9.15 -11.09 26.65
N PRO A 149 10.11 -10.47 27.36
CA PRO A 149 10.27 -9.02 27.39
C PRO A 149 10.46 -8.47 25.98
N ASN A 150 9.87 -7.32 25.73
CA ASN A 150 10.13 -6.53 24.53
C ASN A 150 10.62 -5.13 24.92
N HIS A 151 11.40 -4.54 24.03
CA HIS A 151 11.96 -3.22 24.20
C HIS A 151 12.13 -2.57 22.82
N VAL A 152 12.27 -1.26 22.81
CA VAL A 152 12.59 -0.49 21.61
C VAL A 152 13.81 0.37 21.89
N ILE A 153 14.70 0.45 20.89
CA ILE A 153 15.82 1.42 20.94
C ILE A 153 15.28 2.76 20.43
N THR A 154 15.38 3.79 21.27
CA THR A 154 14.96 5.12 20.89
C THR A 154 15.91 5.71 19.85
N PRO A 155 15.52 6.77 19.11
CA PRO A 155 16.42 7.47 18.19
C PRO A 155 17.68 8.03 18.85
N THR A 156 17.67 8.24 20.17
CA THR A 156 18.82 8.67 20.97
C THR A 156 19.73 7.52 21.39
N GLY A 157 19.37 6.27 21.04
CA GLY A 157 20.14 5.06 21.40
C GLY A 157 19.85 4.49 22.78
N GLU A 158 18.89 5.06 23.51
CA GLU A 158 18.45 4.54 24.81
C GLU A 158 17.48 3.37 24.61
N THR A 159 17.52 2.38 25.50
CA THR A 159 16.59 1.27 25.48
C THR A 159 15.37 1.59 26.34
N HIS A 160 14.20 1.66 25.72
CA HIS A 160 12.92 1.75 26.42
C HIS A 160 12.35 0.35 26.63
N TYR A 161 12.16 -0.04 27.89
CA TYR A 161 11.56 -1.31 28.28
C TYR A 161 10.07 -1.13 28.55
N TYR A 162 9.26 -2.01 27.98
CA TYR A 162 7.83 -2.11 28.29
C TYR A 162 7.61 -3.01 29.52
N ALA A 163 6.36 -3.13 29.97
CA ALA A 163 5.99 -4.02 31.06
C ALA A 163 6.55 -5.44 30.86
N THR A 164 6.96 -6.10 31.94
CA THR A 164 7.40 -7.49 31.88
C THR A 164 6.21 -8.42 31.55
N PRO A 165 6.44 -9.62 31.01
CA PRO A 165 5.35 -10.56 30.76
C PRO A 165 4.52 -10.87 32.02
N GLU A 166 5.15 -10.92 33.18
CA GLU A 166 4.50 -11.18 34.49
C GLU A 166 3.59 -10.03 34.90
N ASP A 167 3.97 -8.78 34.56
CA ASP A 167 3.21 -7.57 34.94
C ASP A 167 2.03 -7.31 33.97
N VAL A 168 2.12 -7.81 32.73
CA VAL A 168 1.10 -7.55 31.72
C VAL A 168 -0.33 -7.90 32.16
N PRO A 169 -0.63 -9.10 32.71
CA PRO A 169 -1.99 -9.42 33.13
C PRO A 169 -2.51 -8.48 34.24
N ILE A 170 -1.64 -8.08 35.17
CA ILE A 170 -1.99 -7.19 36.28
C ILE A 170 -2.34 -5.81 35.73
N LEU A 171 -1.43 -5.22 34.92
CA LEU A 171 -1.60 -3.88 34.37
C LEU A 171 -2.76 -3.78 33.40
N MET A 172 -3.03 -4.84 32.62
CA MET A 172 -4.21 -4.91 31.77
C MET A 172 -5.50 -4.98 32.58
N GLY A 173 -5.52 -5.78 33.67
CA GLY A 173 -6.63 -5.82 34.61
C GLY A 173 -6.91 -4.44 35.23
N GLU A 174 -5.87 -3.73 35.70
CA GLU A 174 -6.00 -2.36 36.23
C GLU A 174 -6.50 -1.35 35.18
N LEU A 175 -6.00 -1.46 33.92
CA LEU A 175 -6.48 -0.62 32.82
C LEU A 175 -7.96 -0.83 32.56
N MET A 176 -8.41 -2.09 32.50
CA MET A 176 -9.82 -2.44 32.25
C MET A 176 -10.70 -2.06 33.44
N GLN A 177 -10.22 -2.21 34.67
CA GLN A 177 -10.96 -1.78 35.86
C GLN A 177 -11.18 -0.25 35.84
N TRP A 178 -10.13 0.53 35.59
CA TRP A 178 -10.25 1.97 35.44
C TRP A 178 -11.20 2.37 34.33
N PHE A 179 -11.05 1.79 33.14
CA PHE A 179 -11.91 2.07 32.00
C PHE A 179 -13.39 1.79 32.33
N ASN A 180 -13.69 0.64 32.92
CA ASN A 180 -15.07 0.29 33.28
C ASN A 180 -15.68 1.19 34.36
N ALA A 181 -14.87 1.73 35.26
CA ALA A 181 -15.32 2.70 36.24
C ALA A 181 -15.62 4.08 35.62
N GLU A 182 -14.84 4.48 34.61
CA GLU A 182 -14.87 5.84 34.08
C GLU A 182 -15.60 5.99 32.74
N LYS A 183 -15.93 4.91 32.03
CA LYS A 183 -16.52 4.96 30.68
C LYS A 183 -17.84 5.73 30.59
N ASN A 184 -18.58 5.84 31.69
CA ASN A 184 -19.84 6.60 31.78
C ASN A 184 -19.76 7.81 32.71
N ASN A 185 -18.56 8.23 33.11
CA ASN A 185 -18.37 9.37 33.99
C ASN A 185 -18.63 10.68 33.20
N PRO A 186 -19.67 11.47 33.59
CA PRO A 186 -20.07 12.67 32.86
C PRO A 186 -19.01 13.79 32.93
N ASP A 187 -18.09 13.73 33.89
CA ASP A 187 -17.05 14.73 34.07
C ASP A 187 -15.85 14.47 33.18
N ILE A 188 -15.80 13.32 32.47
CA ILE A 188 -14.72 12.94 31.56
C ILE A 188 -15.23 12.92 30.11
N HIS A 189 -14.65 13.80 29.30
CA HIS A 189 -14.97 13.80 27.87
C HIS A 189 -14.44 12.51 27.19
N PRO A 190 -15.24 11.85 26.31
CA PRO A 190 -14.86 10.57 25.69
C PRO A 190 -13.52 10.61 24.94
N SER A 191 -13.12 11.75 24.35
CA SER A 191 -11.83 11.86 23.68
C SER A 191 -10.64 11.84 24.66
N VAL A 192 -10.82 12.35 25.86
CA VAL A 192 -9.82 12.28 26.94
C VAL A 192 -9.70 10.86 27.47
N LEU A 193 -10.85 10.22 27.72
CA LEU A 193 -10.91 8.81 28.12
C LEU A 193 -10.16 7.92 27.11
N ALA A 194 -10.47 8.11 25.82
CA ALA A 194 -9.87 7.37 24.73
C ALA A 194 -8.34 7.61 24.61
N ALA A 195 -7.90 8.86 24.76
CA ALA A 195 -6.47 9.22 24.70
C ALA A 195 -5.68 8.60 25.86
N ILE A 196 -6.21 8.66 27.08
CA ILE A 196 -5.55 8.06 28.26
C ILE A 196 -5.54 6.53 28.15
N PHE A 197 -6.65 5.91 27.76
CA PHE A 197 -6.71 4.47 27.52
C PHE A 197 -5.67 4.03 26.48
N HIS A 198 -5.64 4.72 25.34
CA HIS A 198 -4.68 4.46 24.28
C HIS A 198 -3.24 4.50 24.77
N HIS A 199 -2.85 5.57 25.46
CA HIS A 199 -1.49 5.68 25.99
C HIS A 199 -1.17 4.56 26.99
N ARG A 200 -2.05 4.31 27.97
CA ARG A 200 -1.81 3.25 28.96
C ARG A 200 -1.67 1.88 28.31
N PHE A 201 -2.51 1.58 27.30
CA PHE A 201 -2.41 0.33 26.54
C PHE A 201 -1.08 0.20 25.80
N VAL A 202 -0.63 1.24 25.06
CA VAL A 202 0.63 1.16 24.34
C VAL A 202 1.86 1.20 25.27
N ALA A 203 1.76 1.81 26.44
CA ALA A 203 2.80 1.80 27.48
C ALA A 203 2.95 0.41 28.13
N ILE A 204 1.86 -0.33 28.37
CA ILE A 204 1.89 -1.73 28.80
C ILE A 204 2.52 -2.60 27.72
N HIS A 205 2.18 -2.38 26.47
CA HIS A 205 2.67 -3.12 25.31
C HIS A 205 2.46 -4.63 25.46
N PRO A 206 1.18 -5.09 25.59
CA PRO A 206 0.87 -6.43 26.07
C PRO A 206 1.20 -7.56 25.08
N PHE A 207 1.38 -7.27 23.80
CA PHE A 207 1.62 -8.27 22.76
C PHE A 207 3.03 -8.18 22.19
N ASP A 208 3.43 -9.19 21.43
CA ASP A 208 4.73 -9.23 20.76
C ASP A 208 4.82 -8.22 19.60
N ASP A 209 3.74 -8.00 18.86
CA ASP A 209 3.58 -7.01 17.78
C ASP A 209 2.13 -6.51 17.73
N GLY A 210 1.84 -5.51 16.91
CA GLY A 210 0.49 -5.00 16.66
C GLY A 210 -0.07 -4.06 17.74
N ASN A 211 0.66 -3.77 18.81
CA ASN A 211 0.20 -2.93 19.93
C ASN A 211 -0.22 -1.52 19.48
N GLY A 212 0.54 -0.89 18.59
CA GLY A 212 0.22 0.44 18.08
C GLY A 212 -1.08 0.46 17.27
N ARG A 213 -1.24 -0.47 16.32
CA ARG A 213 -2.46 -0.62 15.51
C ARG A 213 -3.68 -0.91 16.38
N LEU A 214 -3.55 -1.88 17.29
CA LEU A 214 -4.62 -2.25 18.20
C LEU A 214 -4.97 -1.10 19.17
N GLY A 215 -3.98 -0.41 19.72
CA GLY A 215 -4.22 0.75 20.58
C GLY A 215 -5.02 1.85 19.88
N ARG A 216 -4.73 2.14 18.61
CA ARG A 216 -5.52 3.09 17.80
C ARG A 216 -6.93 2.56 17.48
N ILE A 217 -7.11 1.26 17.32
CA ILE A 217 -8.44 0.63 17.16
C ILE A 217 -9.24 0.77 18.44
N LEU A 218 -8.66 0.47 19.60
CA LEU A 218 -9.35 0.57 20.90
C LEU A 218 -9.70 2.03 21.25
N MET A 219 -8.80 2.98 20.96
CA MET A 219 -9.09 4.41 21.09
C MET A 219 -10.34 4.80 20.31
N ASN A 220 -10.41 4.37 19.05
CA ASN A 220 -11.54 4.67 18.18
C ASN A 220 -12.82 3.90 18.57
N LEU A 221 -12.70 2.69 19.10
CA LEU A 221 -13.84 1.97 19.67
C LEU A 221 -14.49 2.80 20.79
N ILE A 222 -13.68 3.32 21.72
CA ILE A 222 -14.16 4.17 22.82
C ILE A 222 -14.86 5.42 22.28
N LEU A 223 -14.26 6.12 21.31
CA LEU A 223 -14.86 7.29 20.69
C LEU A 223 -16.23 6.96 20.07
N MET A 224 -16.27 5.90 19.28
CA MET A 224 -17.48 5.52 18.53
C MET A 224 -18.60 4.99 19.42
N GLN A 225 -18.29 4.34 20.55
CA GLN A 225 -19.29 3.96 21.56
C GLN A 225 -19.98 5.19 22.18
N HIS A 226 -19.33 6.35 22.15
CA HIS A 226 -19.89 7.63 22.61
C HIS A 226 -20.45 8.49 21.46
N GLY A 227 -20.69 7.90 20.28
CA GLY A 227 -21.29 8.58 19.13
C GLY A 227 -20.35 9.55 18.40
N LEU A 228 -19.05 9.53 18.69
CA LEU A 228 -18.02 10.31 18.01
C LEU A 228 -17.47 9.54 16.80
N PRO A 229 -17.03 10.21 15.73
CA PRO A 229 -16.32 9.54 14.64
C PRO A 229 -14.93 9.08 15.09
N PRO A 230 -14.23 8.23 14.31
CA PRO A 230 -12.85 7.86 14.61
C PRO A 230 -11.91 9.06 14.50
N ALA A 231 -10.96 9.18 15.43
CA ALA A 231 -9.82 10.08 15.32
C ALA A 231 -8.73 9.42 14.48
N ILE A 232 -8.35 10.02 13.34
CA ILE A 232 -7.39 9.44 12.42
C ILE A 232 -6.02 10.10 12.64
N ILE A 233 -5.09 9.32 13.17
CA ILE A 233 -3.69 9.73 13.34
C ILE A 233 -3.00 9.63 11.98
N LYS A 234 -2.62 10.77 11.39
CA LYS A 234 -2.08 10.83 10.02
C LYS A 234 -0.59 10.51 9.99
N LEU A 235 -0.15 9.80 8.96
CA LEU A 235 1.27 9.43 8.77
C LEU A 235 2.20 10.66 8.78
N LYS A 236 1.77 11.78 8.19
CA LYS A 236 2.57 13.02 8.15
C LYS A 236 2.86 13.58 9.53
N ASP A 237 1.98 13.31 10.50
CA ASP A 237 2.07 13.81 11.88
C ASP A 237 2.66 12.75 12.82
N ARG A 238 3.27 11.68 12.28
CA ARG A 238 3.85 10.55 13.05
C ARG A 238 4.82 11.02 14.11
N HIS A 239 5.65 11.99 13.79
CA HIS A 239 6.64 12.53 14.75
C HIS A 239 5.94 13.16 15.98
N ASP A 240 4.98 14.05 15.74
CA ASP A 240 4.26 14.76 16.82
C ASP A 240 3.41 13.79 17.66
N TYR A 241 2.86 12.76 17.02
CA TYR A 241 2.18 11.67 17.72
C TYR A 241 3.12 10.94 18.69
N TYR A 242 4.32 10.54 18.27
CA TYR A 242 5.29 9.90 19.18
C TYR A 242 5.81 10.85 20.25
N VAL A 243 6.01 12.12 19.94
CA VAL A 243 6.36 13.15 20.95
C VAL A 243 5.26 13.26 22.01
N SER A 244 3.99 13.24 21.60
CA SER A 244 2.86 13.31 22.55
C SER A 244 2.79 12.07 23.45
N LEU A 245 3.04 10.87 22.92
CA LEU A 245 3.13 9.64 23.72
C LEU A 245 4.30 9.67 24.72
N ASN A 246 5.47 10.16 24.30
CA ASN A 246 6.63 10.27 25.18
C ASN A 246 6.40 11.28 26.31
N ASN A 247 5.72 12.40 26.05
CA ASN A 247 5.32 13.33 27.11
C ASN A 247 4.35 12.67 28.10
N ALA A 248 3.40 11.88 27.61
CA ALA A 248 2.46 11.14 28.45
C ALA A 248 3.16 10.06 29.30
N ASN A 249 4.24 9.43 28.82
CA ASN A 249 5.11 8.57 29.63
C ASN A 249 5.74 9.32 30.82
N ALA A 250 6.04 10.59 30.66
CA ALA A 250 6.53 11.46 31.73
C ALA A 250 5.40 12.02 32.64
N GLY A 251 4.15 11.63 32.40
CA GLY A 251 2.97 12.06 33.17
C GLY A 251 2.28 13.32 32.64
N ASN A 252 2.76 13.90 31.54
CA ASN A 252 2.15 15.06 30.90
C ASN A 252 1.29 14.62 29.69
N TYR A 253 -0.02 14.59 29.86
CA TYR A 253 -1.00 14.13 28.85
C TYR A 253 -1.57 15.24 27.97
N ASP A 254 -1.28 16.52 28.24
CA ASP A 254 -1.85 17.66 27.52
C ASP A 254 -1.64 17.54 26.01
N LEU A 255 -0.40 17.29 25.57
CA LEU A 255 -0.07 17.15 24.16
C LEU A 255 -0.79 15.98 23.50
N LEU A 256 -0.97 14.86 24.20
CA LEU A 256 -1.65 13.70 23.63
C LEU A 256 -3.16 13.95 23.51
N VAL A 257 -3.77 14.54 24.51
CA VAL A 257 -5.20 14.89 24.51
C VAL A 257 -5.49 15.92 23.44
N ASP A 258 -4.63 16.94 23.30
CA ASP A 258 -4.74 17.94 22.24
C ASP A 258 -4.56 17.31 20.86
N TYR A 259 -3.61 16.39 20.70
CA TYR A 259 -3.37 15.70 19.44
C TYR A 259 -4.59 14.84 19.01
N VAL A 260 -5.11 14.02 19.93
CA VAL A 260 -6.32 13.20 19.68
C VAL A 260 -7.55 14.08 19.44
N GLY A 261 -7.72 15.15 20.23
CA GLY A 261 -8.80 16.12 20.06
C GLY A 261 -8.77 16.81 18.69
N ASN A 262 -7.59 17.24 18.23
CA ASN A 262 -7.44 17.83 16.89
C ASN A 262 -7.71 16.82 15.77
N SER A 263 -7.22 15.58 15.91
CA SER A 263 -7.52 14.51 14.94
C SER A 263 -9.02 14.19 14.88
N LEU A 264 -9.71 14.27 16.00
CA LEU A 264 -11.15 14.09 16.08
C LEU A 264 -11.91 15.27 15.45
N LYS A 265 -11.44 16.53 15.65
CA LYS A 265 -12.02 17.71 14.99
C LYS A 265 -11.93 17.59 13.46
N ASP A 266 -10.83 17.09 12.92
CA ASP A 266 -10.71 16.84 11.47
C ASP A 266 -11.82 15.91 10.96
N SER A 267 -12.09 14.82 11.70
CA SER A 267 -13.18 13.89 11.35
C SER A 267 -14.56 14.51 11.48
N LEU A 268 -14.81 15.32 12.52
CA LEU A 268 -16.06 16.06 12.69
C LEU A 268 -16.26 17.10 11.58
N ASP A 269 -15.19 17.74 11.10
CA ASP A 269 -15.26 18.69 9.99
C ASP A 269 -15.65 18.02 8.66
N ILE A 270 -15.26 16.76 8.45
CA ILE A 270 -15.75 15.98 7.31
C ILE A 270 -17.27 15.81 7.38
N TYR A 271 -17.84 15.51 8.55
CA TYR A 271 -19.29 15.44 8.73
C TYR A 271 -19.98 16.77 8.45
N LEU A 272 -19.45 17.90 8.98
CA LEU A 272 -20.03 19.23 8.80
C LEU A 272 -20.01 19.66 7.32
N ARG A 273 -18.89 19.46 6.62
CA ARG A 273 -18.76 19.74 5.19
C ARG A 273 -19.72 18.90 4.36
N ALA A 274 -19.77 17.61 4.63
CA ALA A 274 -20.66 16.69 3.92
C ALA A 274 -22.14 17.05 4.11
N ALA A 275 -22.56 17.41 5.31
CA ALA A 275 -23.93 17.83 5.61
C ALA A 275 -24.30 19.14 4.91
N ASN A 276 -23.33 20.01 4.63
CA ASN A 276 -23.51 21.25 3.84
C ASN A 276 -23.47 21.00 2.32
N GLY A 277 -23.42 19.75 1.87
CA GLY A 277 -23.42 19.38 0.46
C GLY A 277 -22.05 19.53 -0.22
N GLU A 278 -20.97 19.75 0.55
CA GLU A 278 -19.62 19.75 0.04
C GLU A 278 -19.16 18.29 -0.26
N ARG A 279 -18.25 18.15 -1.21
CA ARG A 279 -17.66 16.84 -1.51
C ARG A 279 -16.84 16.36 -0.32
N VAL A 280 -17.05 15.10 0.05
CA VAL A 280 -16.32 14.42 1.13
C VAL A 280 -14.92 14.02 0.65
N GLU A 281 -14.79 13.72 -0.64
CA GLU A 281 -13.54 13.35 -1.30
C GLU A 281 -12.67 14.61 -1.52
N GLU A 282 -11.38 14.49 -1.27
CA GLU A 282 -10.42 15.54 -1.64
C GLU A 282 -10.17 15.52 -3.16
N ILE A 283 -9.86 16.70 -3.74
CA ILE A 283 -9.67 16.89 -5.19
C ILE A 283 -8.61 15.89 -5.76
N GLY A 284 -7.71 15.35 -4.94
CA GLY A 284 -6.75 14.33 -5.34
C GLY A 284 -7.21 12.88 -5.20
N ASP A 285 -8.32 12.60 -4.51
CA ASP A 285 -8.76 11.24 -4.25
C ASP A 285 -9.49 10.65 -5.46
N ILE A 286 -10.33 11.42 -6.14
CA ILE A 286 -11.03 10.98 -7.35
C ILE A 286 -10.05 10.79 -8.52
N ASP A 287 -9.08 11.68 -8.71
CA ASP A 287 -8.08 11.53 -9.76
C ASP A 287 -7.14 10.33 -9.47
N LYS A 288 -6.86 10.07 -8.19
CA LYS A 288 -6.16 8.86 -7.75
C LYS A 288 -7.04 7.62 -7.92
N GLU A 289 -8.31 7.67 -7.53
CA GLU A 289 -9.28 6.59 -7.76
C GLU A 289 -9.47 6.32 -9.25
N VAL A 290 -9.65 7.34 -10.07
CA VAL A 290 -9.78 7.19 -11.53
C VAL A 290 -8.48 6.67 -12.13
N SER A 291 -7.31 7.16 -11.70
CA SER A 291 -6.02 6.66 -12.17
C SER A 291 -5.78 5.21 -11.75
N LEU A 292 -6.21 4.82 -10.55
CA LEU A 292 -6.14 3.46 -10.03
C LEU A 292 -7.23 2.58 -10.61
N PHE A 293 -8.44 3.10 -10.80
CA PHE A 293 -9.52 2.43 -11.51
C PHE A 293 -9.13 2.17 -12.98
N VAL A 294 -8.59 3.15 -13.67
CA VAL A 294 -8.01 2.97 -15.02
C VAL A 294 -6.84 1.97 -14.99
N ARG A 295 -5.96 2.04 -13.98
CA ARG A 295 -4.92 1.02 -13.75
C ARG A 295 -5.50 -0.36 -13.41
N SER A 296 -6.56 -0.44 -12.60
CA SER A 296 -7.21 -1.71 -12.26
C SER A 296 -7.89 -2.37 -13.46
N PHE A 297 -8.35 -1.60 -14.42
CA PHE A 297 -8.74 -2.11 -15.75
C PHE A 297 -7.52 -2.42 -16.63
N GLY A 298 -6.35 -1.83 -16.33
CA GLY A 298 -5.07 -2.17 -16.95
C GLY A 298 -4.39 -3.40 -16.35
N ASP A 299 -4.56 -3.66 -15.04
CA ASP A 299 -3.75 -4.65 -14.33
C ASP A 299 -4.47 -5.94 -13.90
N ASN A 300 -5.80 -6.00 -13.86
CA ASN A 300 -6.50 -7.24 -13.52
C ASN A 300 -8.01 -7.19 -13.84
N LYS A 301 -8.35 -7.36 -15.09
CA LYS A 301 -9.38 -8.33 -15.47
C LYS A 301 -8.80 -9.12 -16.62
N THR A 302 -8.54 -10.37 -16.36
CA THR A 302 -8.87 -11.44 -17.27
C THR A 302 -10.38 -11.41 -17.62
N ALA A 303 -10.89 -10.35 -18.21
CA ALA A 303 -11.76 -10.57 -19.33
C ALA A 303 -10.90 -11.46 -20.20
N LEU A 304 -11.31 -12.73 -20.34
CA LEU A 304 -10.70 -13.69 -21.23
C LEU A 304 -10.81 -13.12 -22.65
N ILE A 305 -9.92 -12.13 -22.96
CA ILE A 305 -9.85 -11.55 -24.29
C ILE A 305 -9.14 -12.59 -25.12
N GLU A 306 -9.92 -13.27 -25.93
CA GLU A 306 -9.37 -14.22 -26.87
C GLU A 306 -8.64 -13.48 -27.99
N LYS A 307 -7.62 -14.13 -28.51
CA LYS A 307 -6.85 -13.71 -29.66
C LYS A 307 -7.77 -13.34 -30.83
N SER A 308 -7.65 -12.11 -31.29
CA SER A 308 -8.23 -11.64 -32.56
C SER A 308 -7.24 -10.68 -33.24
N ASN A 309 -7.42 -10.41 -34.51
CA ASN A 309 -6.56 -9.47 -35.22
C ASN A 309 -6.63 -8.07 -34.62
N GLU A 310 -7.80 -7.62 -34.19
CA GLU A 310 -7.99 -6.30 -33.55
C GLU A 310 -7.24 -6.22 -32.21
N VAL A 311 -7.32 -7.28 -31.41
CA VAL A 311 -6.61 -7.39 -30.14
C VAL A 311 -5.10 -7.37 -30.36
N ILE A 312 -4.62 -8.15 -31.33
CA ILE A 312 -3.18 -8.17 -31.67
C ILE A 312 -2.71 -6.79 -32.16
N TYR A 313 -3.50 -6.10 -32.98
CA TYR A 313 -3.17 -4.74 -33.42
C TYR A 313 -3.05 -3.76 -32.25
N THR A 314 -3.98 -3.85 -31.32
CA THR A 314 -3.95 -3.02 -30.11
C THR A 314 -2.69 -3.28 -29.30
N VAL A 315 -2.31 -4.53 -29.10
CA VAL A 315 -1.08 -4.92 -28.37
C VAL A 315 0.18 -4.48 -29.13
N LEU A 316 0.23 -4.70 -30.44
CA LEU A 316 1.36 -4.24 -31.25
C LEU A 316 1.53 -2.72 -31.15
N GLN A 317 0.46 -1.96 -31.27
CA GLN A 317 0.49 -0.50 -31.28
C GLN A 317 0.78 0.09 -29.92
N ASN A 318 0.16 -0.42 -28.85
CA ASN A 318 0.16 0.23 -27.55
C ASN A 318 1.17 -0.40 -26.56
N SER A 319 1.72 -1.58 -26.85
CA SER A 319 2.62 -2.30 -25.98
C SER A 319 3.95 -2.62 -26.65
N ILE A 320 3.94 -3.37 -27.74
CA ILE A 320 5.14 -3.90 -28.39
C ILE A 320 5.94 -2.81 -29.12
N PHE A 321 5.30 -1.95 -29.93
CA PHE A 321 6.01 -0.91 -30.67
C PHE A 321 6.65 0.12 -29.77
N PRO A 322 5.98 0.65 -28.73
CA PRO A 322 6.65 1.52 -27.76
C PRO A 322 7.82 0.86 -27.04
N PHE A 323 7.76 -0.46 -26.79
CA PHE A 323 8.91 -1.21 -26.26
C PHE A 323 10.06 -1.28 -27.28
N LEU A 324 9.77 -1.60 -28.56
CA LEU A 324 10.78 -1.65 -29.60
C LEU A 324 11.43 -0.28 -29.88
N GLU A 325 10.68 0.81 -29.82
CA GLU A 325 11.21 2.18 -29.98
C GLU A 325 12.23 2.51 -28.88
N VAL A 326 11.94 2.18 -27.62
CA VAL A 326 12.87 2.39 -26.51
C VAL A 326 14.12 1.52 -26.69
N LEU A 327 13.91 0.25 -27.08
CA LEU A 327 15.00 -0.69 -27.33
C LEU A 327 15.92 -0.19 -28.46
N MET A 328 15.36 0.18 -29.60
CA MET A 328 16.14 0.70 -30.75
C MET A 328 16.97 1.92 -30.35
N ARG A 329 16.37 2.86 -29.62
CA ARG A 329 17.06 4.07 -29.13
C ARG A 329 18.24 3.71 -28.23
N LYS A 330 18.14 2.69 -27.39
CA LYS A 330 19.25 2.23 -26.53
C LYS A 330 20.32 1.47 -27.32
N LEU A 331 19.91 0.64 -28.29
CA LEU A 331 20.84 -0.10 -29.16
C LEU A 331 21.61 0.80 -30.10
N GLU A 332 21.09 1.96 -30.46
CA GLU A 332 21.79 2.97 -31.30
C GLU A 332 23.14 3.38 -30.72
N SER A 333 23.28 3.36 -29.38
CA SER A 333 24.54 3.67 -28.70
C SER A 333 25.70 2.72 -29.05
N PHE A 334 25.41 1.53 -29.59
CA PHE A 334 26.43 0.56 -29.99
C PHE A 334 26.83 0.71 -31.48
N VAL A 335 26.07 1.41 -32.31
CA VAL A 335 26.33 1.59 -33.75
C VAL A 335 27.74 2.11 -34.06
N PRO A 336 28.32 3.05 -33.29
CA PRO A 336 29.68 3.52 -33.55
C PRO A 336 30.76 2.41 -33.51
N LEU A 337 30.46 1.29 -32.84
CA LEU A 337 31.39 0.13 -32.75
C LEU A 337 31.36 -0.78 -34.00
N PHE A 338 30.41 -0.60 -34.91
CA PHE A 338 30.19 -1.46 -36.07
C PHE A 338 30.21 -0.67 -37.38
N THR A 339 30.35 -1.38 -38.51
CA THR A 339 30.37 -0.76 -39.85
C THR A 339 28.96 -0.55 -40.40
N HIS A 340 28.07 -1.51 -40.19
CA HIS A 340 26.70 -1.46 -40.67
C HIS A 340 25.72 -1.92 -39.60
N LYS A 341 24.44 -1.52 -39.76
CA LYS A 341 23.33 -2.02 -38.97
C LYS A 341 22.16 -2.37 -39.86
N SER A 342 21.34 -3.29 -39.40
CA SER A 342 20.08 -3.67 -40.05
C SER A 342 18.96 -3.83 -39.02
N ILE A 343 17.76 -3.32 -39.31
CA ILE A 343 16.60 -3.43 -38.41
C ILE A 343 15.44 -4.00 -39.25
N VAL A 344 14.93 -5.16 -38.84
CA VAL A 344 13.86 -5.84 -39.57
C VAL A 344 12.77 -6.29 -38.61
N LEU A 345 11.51 -5.97 -38.95
CA LEU A 345 10.30 -6.53 -38.34
C LEU A 345 9.69 -7.53 -39.31
N GLN A 346 9.42 -8.73 -38.84
CA GLN A 346 8.72 -9.76 -39.60
C GLN A 346 7.31 -9.97 -39.00
N LEU A 347 6.28 -9.73 -39.82
CA LEU A 347 4.88 -9.96 -39.49
C LEU A 347 4.28 -10.91 -40.50
N VAL A 348 3.73 -12.04 -40.06
CA VAL A 348 3.03 -13.04 -40.90
C VAL A 348 3.82 -13.44 -42.17
N GLY A 349 5.13 -13.63 -42.00
CA GLY A 349 6.04 -14.03 -43.09
C GLY A 349 6.56 -12.88 -43.95
N GLU A 350 5.98 -11.70 -43.92
CA GLU A 350 6.49 -10.50 -44.59
C GLU A 350 7.56 -9.76 -43.76
N LYS A 351 8.59 -9.27 -44.44
CA LYS A 351 9.69 -8.53 -43.83
C LYS A 351 9.57 -7.03 -44.12
N TYR A 352 9.67 -6.25 -43.07
CA TYR A 352 9.67 -4.79 -43.12
C TYR A 352 10.99 -4.25 -42.60
N ASN A 353 11.73 -3.52 -43.44
CA ASN A 353 12.91 -2.78 -42.99
C ASN A 353 12.45 -1.58 -42.16
N ILE A 354 12.95 -1.47 -40.95
CA ILE A 354 12.59 -0.41 -40.02
C ILE A 354 13.66 0.69 -40.05
N ASP A 355 13.22 1.94 -40.08
CA ASP A 355 14.10 3.09 -39.99
C ASP A 355 14.65 3.30 -38.58
N ASN A 356 15.67 4.15 -38.47
CA ASN A 356 16.38 4.39 -37.22
C ASN A 356 15.51 4.88 -36.07
N ASN A 357 14.40 5.53 -36.37
CA ASN A 357 13.53 6.15 -35.39
C ASN A 357 12.28 5.31 -35.13
N GLY A 358 12.12 4.17 -35.80
CA GLY A 358 10.90 3.36 -35.69
C GLY A 358 9.66 3.99 -36.30
N SER A 359 9.80 5.12 -37.01
CA SER A 359 8.65 5.89 -37.52
C SER A 359 7.81 5.11 -38.52
N ASN A 360 8.37 4.06 -39.14
CA ASN A 360 7.66 3.20 -40.08
C ASN A 360 7.12 1.87 -39.46
N LEU A 361 7.22 1.66 -38.16
CA LEU A 361 6.60 0.52 -37.45
C LEU A 361 5.08 0.54 -37.65
N ILE A 362 4.46 1.71 -37.46
CA ILE A 362 3.02 1.90 -37.65
C ILE A 362 2.65 1.71 -39.15
N ASN A 363 3.51 2.15 -40.07
CA ASN A 363 3.27 1.94 -41.51
C ASN A 363 3.32 0.47 -41.89
N ALA A 364 4.21 -0.33 -41.30
CA ALA A 364 4.24 -1.79 -41.47
C ALA A 364 2.95 -2.43 -40.97
N LEU A 365 2.44 -1.99 -39.83
CA LEU A 365 1.18 -2.47 -39.28
C LEU A 365 -0.02 -2.08 -40.17
N ASN A 366 -0.07 -0.86 -40.68
CA ASN A 366 -1.13 -0.38 -41.57
C ASN A 366 -1.12 -1.14 -42.91
N LYS A 367 0.05 -1.43 -43.47
CA LYS A 367 0.17 -2.28 -44.67
C LYS A 367 -0.34 -3.69 -44.40
N TYR A 368 -0.03 -4.26 -43.26
CA TYR A 368 -0.56 -5.55 -42.84
C TYR A 368 -2.10 -5.51 -42.69
N LYS A 369 -2.65 -4.47 -42.05
CA LYS A 369 -4.11 -4.27 -41.94
C LYS A 369 -4.81 -4.20 -43.30
N ALA A 370 -4.19 -3.56 -44.27
CA ALA A 370 -4.72 -3.36 -45.61
C ALA A 370 -4.61 -4.63 -46.50
N SER A 371 -3.77 -5.60 -46.13
CA SER A 371 -3.62 -6.83 -46.90
C SER A 371 -4.86 -7.68 -46.79
N SER A 372 -5.34 -8.16 -47.94
CA SER A 372 -6.59 -8.96 -48.06
C SER A 372 -6.51 -10.36 -47.40
N ASN A 373 -5.33 -10.81 -47.05
CA ASN A 373 -5.07 -12.12 -46.46
C ASN A 373 -5.03 -11.98 -44.91
N LYS A 374 -6.18 -11.90 -44.26
CA LYS A 374 -6.37 -11.80 -42.80
C LYS A 374 -6.03 -13.11 -42.07
N ARG A 375 -4.80 -13.63 -42.24
CA ARG A 375 -4.32 -14.68 -41.34
C ARG A 375 -4.08 -14.10 -39.96
N LEU A 376 -4.54 -14.82 -38.94
CA LEU A 376 -4.20 -14.46 -37.55
C LEU A 376 -2.70 -14.46 -37.38
N VAL A 377 -2.16 -13.37 -36.76
CA VAL A 377 -0.72 -13.30 -36.40
C VAL A 377 -0.48 -14.32 -35.29
N GLU A 378 0.30 -15.35 -35.57
CA GLU A 378 0.74 -16.30 -34.53
C GLU A 378 2.06 -15.91 -33.94
N ASN A 379 2.96 -15.42 -34.79
CA ASN A 379 4.30 -15.02 -34.39
C ASN A 379 4.72 -13.77 -35.14
N SER A 380 5.55 -12.97 -34.49
CA SER A 380 6.26 -11.85 -35.07
C SER A 380 7.70 -11.86 -34.54
N THR A 381 8.66 -11.43 -35.36
CA THR A 381 10.06 -11.38 -34.96
C THR A 381 10.63 -9.99 -35.29
N PHE A 382 11.21 -9.37 -34.30
CA PHE A 382 12.04 -8.17 -34.48
C PHE A 382 13.51 -8.58 -34.42
N SER A 383 14.32 -8.10 -35.36
CA SER A 383 15.75 -8.32 -35.36
C SER A 383 16.53 -7.00 -35.52
N TYR A 384 17.54 -6.84 -34.70
CA TYR A 384 18.51 -5.74 -34.77
C TYR A 384 19.89 -6.34 -35.02
N GLY A 385 20.48 -6.08 -36.19
CA GLY A 385 21.79 -6.58 -36.61
C GLY A 385 22.84 -5.48 -36.55
N PHE A 386 24.01 -5.85 -36.06
CA PHE A 386 25.26 -5.07 -36.14
C PHE A 386 26.30 -5.90 -36.92
N GLU A 387 26.93 -5.32 -37.92
CA GLU A 387 27.89 -5.98 -38.81
C GLU A 387 29.25 -5.28 -38.79
N GLY A 388 30.33 -6.06 -38.81
CA GLY A 388 31.71 -5.59 -38.91
C GLY A 388 32.16 -4.80 -37.70
N PHE A 389 32.48 -5.43 -36.58
CA PHE A 389 32.99 -4.78 -35.37
C PHE A 389 34.36 -4.14 -35.64
N LYS A 390 34.55 -2.85 -35.25
CA LYS A 390 35.67 -1.99 -35.62
C LYS A 390 36.83 -2.00 -34.63
N LYS A 391 36.64 -2.46 -33.41
CA LYS A 391 37.57 -2.25 -32.29
C LYS A 391 38.35 -3.50 -31.87
N GLY A 392 38.38 -4.57 -32.68
CA GLY A 392 39.07 -5.82 -32.36
C GLY A 392 40.02 -6.30 -33.46
N GLN A 393 40.83 -7.32 -33.15
CA GLN A 393 41.73 -7.94 -34.13
C GLN A 393 41.00 -8.74 -35.21
N LYS A 394 39.77 -9.21 -34.88
CA LYS A 394 38.90 -9.91 -35.83
C LYS A 394 37.53 -9.24 -35.87
N PRO A 395 37.01 -8.89 -37.05
CA PRO A 395 35.66 -8.40 -37.18
C PRO A 395 34.64 -9.52 -36.84
N PHE A 396 33.54 -9.16 -36.17
CA PHE A 396 32.42 -10.07 -35.92
C PHE A 396 31.08 -9.34 -36.10
N ASP A 397 30.05 -10.12 -36.29
CA ASP A 397 28.67 -9.65 -36.40
C ASP A 397 27.89 -10.05 -35.15
N LEU A 398 26.91 -9.23 -34.79
CA LEU A 398 26.00 -9.49 -33.69
C LEU A 398 24.58 -9.27 -34.15
N LYS A 399 23.67 -10.21 -33.88
CA LYS A 399 22.27 -10.10 -34.23
C LYS A 399 21.40 -10.46 -33.04
N ILE A 400 20.51 -9.56 -32.71
CA ILE A 400 19.57 -9.66 -31.59
C ILE A 400 18.20 -10.00 -32.18
N PHE A 401 17.55 -11.02 -31.64
CA PHE A 401 16.19 -11.42 -32.03
C PHE A 401 15.30 -11.29 -30.83
N ILE A 402 14.18 -10.59 -31.00
CA ILE A 402 13.05 -10.55 -30.06
C ILE A 402 11.86 -11.15 -30.78
N ASN A 403 11.31 -12.19 -30.19
CA ASN A 403 10.17 -12.91 -30.74
C ASN A 403 8.93 -12.60 -29.93
N PHE A 404 7.81 -12.43 -30.60
CA PHE A 404 6.49 -12.23 -30.05
C PHE A 404 5.62 -13.39 -30.50
N ARG A 405 5.09 -14.17 -29.56
CA ARG A 405 4.18 -15.29 -29.80
C ARG A 405 2.80 -14.91 -29.26
N PHE A 406 1.80 -15.02 -30.11
CA PHE A 406 0.41 -14.68 -29.76
C PHE A 406 -0.39 -15.98 -29.57
N GLU A 407 -0.62 -16.36 -28.33
CA GLU A 407 -1.39 -17.54 -27.92
C GLU A 407 -2.88 -17.21 -27.79
N LYS A 408 -3.72 -18.19 -27.44
CA LYS A 408 -5.18 -17.99 -27.36
C LYS A 408 -5.58 -16.85 -26.42
N MET A 409 -4.92 -16.72 -25.26
CA MET A 409 -5.31 -15.82 -24.16
C MET A 409 -4.23 -14.82 -23.77
N GLN A 410 -3.03 -14.91 -24.35
CA GLN A 410 -1.87 -14.13 -23.94
C GLN A 410 -0.90 -13.90 -25.10
N TYR A 411 -0.01 -12.93 -24.97
CA TYR A 411 1.16 -12.80 -25.82
C TYR A 411 2.44 -12.96 -25.00
N ILE A 412 3.48 -13.49 -25.63
CA ILE A 412 4.75 -13.84 -25.01
C ILE A 412 5.86 -13.12 -25.74
N ILE A 413 6.78 -12.51 -24.98
CA ILE A 413 7.99 -11.88 -25.48
C ILE A 413 9.18 -12.70 -25.01
N HIS A 414 10.06 -13.06 -25.94
CA HIS A 414 11.28 -13.79 -25.59
C HIS A 414 12.43 -13.47 -26.55
N GLY A 415 13.66 -13.73 -26.14
CA GLY A 415 14.88 -13.48 -26.94
C GLY A 415 15.69 -12.27 -26.47
N GLY A 416 16.79 -11.97 -27.13
CA GLY A 416 17.69 -10.86 -26.76
C GLY A 416 18.33 -10.95 -25.37
N GLY A 417 18.28 -12.13 -24.72
CA GLY A 417 18.72 -12.30 -23.32
C GLY A 417 17.58 -12.18 -22.31
N LEU A 418 16.35 -11.98 -22.78
CA LEU A 418 15.14 -12.16 -21.95
C LEU A 418 14.78 -13.65 -21.89
N GLY A 419 14.37 -14.13 -20.72
CA GLY A 419 13.56 -15.33 -20.61
C GLY A 419 12.19 -15.12 -21.28
N GLU A 420 11.27 -16.09 -21.16
CA GLU A 420 9.88 -15.89 -21.59
C GLU A 420 9.17 -14.97 -20.59
N VAL A 421 8.56 -13.91 -21.11
CA VAL A 421 7.70 -12.98 -20.34
C VAL A 421 6.33 -12.99 -21.01
N SER A 422 5.29 -13.32 -20.25
CA SER A 422 3.93 -13.45 -20.76
C SER A 422 3.01 -12.36 -20.23
N TYR A 423 2.08 -11.90 -21.08
CA TYR A 423 1.09 -10.88 -20.77
C TYR A 423 -0.28 -11.32 -21.29
N ALA A 424 -1.31 -11.16 -20.47
CA ALA A 424 -2.70 -11.25 -20.98
C ALA A 424 -2.96 -10.14 -22.01
N TYR A 425 -3.87 -10.33 -22.95
CA TYR A 425 -4.14 -9.32 -23.99
C TYR A 425 -4.68 -8.00 -23.47
N ALA A 426 -5.31 -8.00 -22.29
CA ALA A 426 -5.73 -6.79 -21.61
C ALA A 426 -4.57 -6.03 -20.93
N GLN A 427 -3.40 -6.66 -20.80
CA GLN A 427 -2.24 -6.11 -20.09
C GLN A 427 -1.27 -5.45 -21.08
N LEU A 428 -1.03 -4.16 -20.91
CA LEU A 428 -0.02 -3.41 -21.65
C LEU A 428 1.29 -3.36 -20.83
N ILE A 429 2.43 -3.36 -21.52
CA ILE A 429 3.74 -3.15 -20.87
C ILE A 429 3.82 -1.71 -20.39
N ASP A 430 3.86 -1.50 -19.08
CA ASP A 430 3.96 -0.15 -18.54
C ASP A 430 5.34 0.49 -18.80
N PRO A 431 5.48 1.83 -18.73
CA PRO A 431 6.72 2.51 -19.06
C PRO A 431 7.93 2.08 -18.20
N THR A 432 7.72 1.72 -16.92
CA THR A 432 8.79 1.29 -16.01
C THR A 432 9.25 -0.12 -16.36
N GLU A 433 8.31 -1.05 -16.50
CA GLU A 433 8.57 -2.43 -16.92
C GLU A 433 9.25 -2.50 -18.30
N ARG A 434 8.84 -1.63 -19.21
CA ARG A 434 9.46 -1.48 -20.53
C ARG A 434 10.94 -1.14 -20.43
N LEU A 435 11.31 -0.23 -19.53
CA LEU A 435 12.71 0.11 -19.29
C LEU A 435 13.50 -1.06 -18.70
N GLU A 436 12.91 -1.79 -17.74
CA GLU A 436 13.55 -2.97 -17.15
C GLU A 436 13.83 -4.08 -18.18
N LEU A 437 12.87 -4.35 -19.07
CA LEU A 437 13.05 -5.31 -20.15
C LEU A 437 14.17 -4.87 -21.12
N VAL A 438 14.17 -3.60 -21.50
CA VAL A 438 15.19 -3.03 -22.37
C VAL A 438 16.58 -3.10 -21.72
N GLU A 439 16.70 -2.79 -20.43
CA GLU A 439 17.97 -2.89 -19.70
C GLU A 439 18.55 -4.31 -19.68
N LYS A 440 17.69 -5.33 -19.48
CA LYS A 440 18.11 -6.74 -19.54
C LYS A 440 18.70 -7.08 -20.91
N ILE A 441 18.04 -6.66 -21.99
CA ILE A 441 18.53 -6.88 -23.36
C ILE A 441 19.85 -6.15 -23.59
N VAL A 442 19.93 -4.88 -23.21
CA VAL A 442 21.17 -4.08 -23.38
C VAL A 442 22.35 -4.68 -22.61
N LYS A 443 22.13 -5.15 -21.38
CA LYS A 443 23.15 -5.87 -20.59
C LYS A 443 23.63 -7.14 -21.29
N SER A 444 22.69 -7.92 -21.84
CA SER A 444 23.01 -9.12 -22.64
C SER A 444 23.84 -8.78 -23.87
N VAL A 445 23.51 -7.70 -24.60
CA VAL A 445 24.30 -7.21 -25.75
C VAL A 445 25.71 -6.83 -25.33
N MET A 446 25.88 -6.10 -24.24
CA MET A 446 27.21 -5.73 -23.71
C MET A 446 28.05 -6.97 -23.41
N GLN A 447 27.47 -7.98 -22.76
CA GLN A 447 28.15 -9.25 -22.44
C GLN A 447 28.57 -10.01 -23.72
N GLN A 448 27.70 -10.06 -24.74
CA GLN A 448 28.01 -10.71 -26.02
C GLN A 448 29.12 -10.00 -26.77
N ILE A 449 29.15 -8.67 -26.78
CA ILE A 449 30.22 -7.87 -27.38
C ILE A 449 31.54 -8.15 -26.63
N GLN A 450 31.52 -8.13 -25.31
CA GLN A 450 32.68 -8.41 -24.48
C GLN A 450 33.26 -9.81 -24.72
N ALA A 451 32.39 -10.82 -24.70
CA ALA A 451 32.80 -12.21 -24.92
C ALA A 451 33.43 -12.43 -26.32
N LYS A 452 32.86 -11.83 -27.37
CA LYS A 452 33.42 -11.92 -28.74
C LYS A 452 34.66 -11.06 -28.97
N HIS A 453 34.85 -10.02 -28.14
CA HIS A 453 36.06 -9.18 -28.22
C HIS A 453 37.27 -9.83 -27.55
N THR A 454 37.05 -10.68 -26.54
CA THR A 454 38.12 -11.39 -25.79
C THR A 454 38.44 -12.76 -26.36
N SER A 455 37.66 -13.30 -27.29
CA SER A 455 37.92 -14.54 -28.06
C SER A 455 38.58 -14.26 -29.43
#